data_ab8b255203bbe029dbc0771b6bd90591
#
_entry.id   ab8b255203bbe029dbc0771b6bd90591
#
_cell.length_a   1.000
_cell.length_b   1.000
_cell.length_c   1.000
_cell.angle_alpha   90.00
_cell.angle_beta   90.00
_cell.angle_gamma   90.00
#
_symmetry.space_group_name_H-M   'P 1'
#
loop_
_entity.id
_entity.type
_entity.pdbx_description
1 polymer ?
#
loop_
_entity_poly.entity_id
_entity_poly.type
_entity_poly.pdbx_seq_one_letter_code
_entity_poly.pdbx_strand_id
1 'polypeptide(L)'
;KKHSLNIGTIQDLISYRIQNDILIKKISDKNYKIKNLYSDVFEMNIFENSIDGLQHATLHLGDINNQKSVLTRVHPVQGFDDVIMNFNNPKTKDLHTSIEKIKAHGSGIIILINNPILSELGHLSNDEKVKYYGLGAQILKNFSIDDITVLSNSFNNDFDLSIYGLSV
;
A
#
# COMPACT_ATOMS: atom_id res chain seq x y z
N LYS A 1 16.36 -10.62 -34.43
CA LYS A 1 15.98 -9.64 -35.46
C LYS A 1 15.41 -10.26 -36.74
N LYS A 2 15.19 -11.58 -36.78
CA LYS A 2 14.73 -12.30 -38.00
C LYS A 2 13.25 -12.06 -38.34
N HIS A 3 12.44 -11.57 -37.38
CA HIS A 3 10.98 -11.41 -37.54
C HIS A 3 10.42 -10.06 -37.05
N SER A 4 11.26 -9.09 -36.71
CA SER A 4 10.84 -7.76 -36.23
C SER A 4 9.81 -7.80 -35.07
N LEU A 5 9.85 -8.85 -34.27
CA LEU A 5 8.96 -9.01 -33.12
C LEU A 5 9.52 -8.23 -31.92
N ASN A 6 8.63 -7.53 -31.22
CA ASN A 6 8.97 -6.92 -29.94
C ASN A 6 9.11 -8.03 -28.88
N ILE A 7 10.14 -7.93 -28.06
CA ILE A 7 10.35 -8.82 -26.92
C ILE A 7 10.01 -8.00 -25.67
N GLY A 8 9.03 -8.48 -24.90
CA GLY A 8 8.74 -7.98 -23.58
C GLY A 8 9.15 -8.99 -22.51
N THR A 9 9.44 -8.54 -21.32
CA THR A 9 9.65 -9.39 -20.16
C THR A 9 8.32 -9.67 -19.46
N ILE A 10 8.28 -10.71 -18.62
CA ILE A 10 7.11 -10.96 -17.75
C ILE A 10 6.88 -9.75 -16.83
N GLN A 11 7.96 -9.10 -16.39
CA GLN A 11 7.93 -7.90 -15.56
C GLN A 11 7.26 -6.72 -16.29
N ASP A 12 7.56 -6.51 -17.58
CA ASP A 12 6.90 -5.47 -18.39
C ASP A 12 5.40 -5.74 -18.48
N LEU A 13 5.00 -7.01 -18.62
CA LEU A 13 3.59 -7.41 -18.67
C LEU A 13 2.89 -7.17 -17.31
N ILE A 14 3.53 -7.51 -16.21
CA ILE A 14 3.00 -7.26 -14.85
C ILE A 14 2.82 -5.76 -14.65
N SER A 15 3.83 -4.96 -14.96
CA SER A 15 3.78 -3.50 -14.83
C SER A 15 2.67 -2.89 -15.71
N TYR A 16 2.56 -3.36 -16.95
CA TYR A 16 1.50 -2.93 -17.87
C TYR A 16 0.10 -3.26 -17.30
N ARG A 17 -0.09 -4.46 -16.77
CA ARG A 17 -1.37 -4.87 -16.19
C ARG A 17 -1.73 -4.05 -14.95
N ILE A 18 -0.77 -3.81 -14.06
CA ILE A 18 -1.00 -2.97 -12.87
C ILE A 18 -1.41 -1.53 -13.25
N GLN A 19 -0.87 -1.00 -14.35
CA GLN A 19 -1.19 0.34 -14.84
C GLN A 19 -2.54 0.42 -15.57
N ASN A 20 -2.93 -0.62 -16.30
CA ASN A 20 -4.03 -0.57 -17.24
C ASN A 20 -5.25 -1.40 -16.83
N ASP A 21 -5.07 -2.41 -15.97
CA ASP A 21 -6.16 -3.25 -15.48
C ASP A 21 -6.60 -2.80 -14.09
N ILE A 22 -7.90 -2.86 -13.81
CA ILE A 22 -8.43 -2.68 -12.45
C ILE A 22 -8.30 -4.01 -11.72
N LEU A 23 -7.22 -4.17 -10.96
CA LEU A 23 -6.91 -5.41 -10.25
C LEU A 23 -7.50 -5.45 -8.84
N ILE A 24 -7.79 -4.27 -8.27
CA ILE A 24 -8.25 -4.12 -6.90
C ILE A 24 -9.75 -3.81 -6.88
N LYS A 25 -10.49 -4.62 -6.15
CA LYS A 25 -11.92 -4.43 -5.90
C LYS A 25 -12.19 -4.23 -4.42
N LYS A 26 -12.90 -3.16 -4.06
CA LYS A 26 -13.43 -3.00 -2.71
C LYS A 26 -14.52 -4.06 -2.47
N ILE A 27 -14.35 -4.91 -1.45
CA ILE A 27 -15.27 -6.03 -1.17
C ILE A 27 -16.28 -5.72 -0.06
N SER A 28 -16.13 -4.59 0.61
CA SER A 28 -17.07 -4.13 1.63
C SER A 28 -17.51 -2.72 1.36
N ASP A 29 -18.82 -2.51 1.22
CA ASP A 29 -19.42 -1.16 1.12
C ASP A 29 -19.50 -0.47 2.49
N LYS A 30 -19.22 -1.20 3.57
CA LYS A 30 -19.25 -0.67 4.93
C LYS A 30 -17.84 -0.31 5.37
N ASN A 31 -17.65 0.92 5.79
CA ASN A 31 -16.46 1.33 6.52
C ASN A 31 -16.57 0.81 7.95
N TYR A 32 -15.64 -0.01 8.38
CA TYR A 32 -15.57 -0.49 9.75
C TYR A 32 -14.84 0.54 10.60
N LYS A 33 -15.48 0.99 11.69
CA LYS A 33 -14.80 1.83 12.68
C LYS A 33 -14.05 0.93 13.66
N ILE A 34 -12.74 1.04 13.67
CA ILE A 34 -11.87 0.26 14.54
C ILE A 34 -11.26 1.18 15.59
N LYS A 35 -11.52 0.88 16.86
CA LYS A 35 -10.81 1.47 17.97
C LYS A 35 -9.62 0.56 18.30
N ASN A 36 -8.43 1.00 17.99
CA ASN A 36 -7.21 0.27 18.26
C ASN A 36 -6.56 0.66 19.59
N LEU A 37 -5.39 0.11 19.88
CA LEU A 37 -4.60 0.40 21.07
C LEU A 37 -4.20 1.87 21.23
N TYR A 38 -4.27 2.64 20.17
CA TYR A 38 -3.94 4.07 20.14
C TYR A 38 -5.11 4.98 20.50
N SER A 39 -6.25 4.42 20.89
CA SER A 39 -7.49 5.12 21.31
C SER A 39 -8.18 5.92 20.23
N ASP A 40 -7.64 6.01 19.03
CA ASP A 40 -8.29 6.69 17.91
C ASP A 40 -9.20 5.74 17.13
N VAL A 41 -10.20 6.32 16.47
CA VAL A 41 -11.13 5.57 15.64
C VAL A 41 -10.68 5.66 14.20
N PHE A 42 -10.04 4.61 13.71
CA PHE A 42 -9.73 4.45 12.29
C PHE A 42 -10.91 3.86 11.53
N GLU A 43 -11.09 4.27 10.30
CA GLU A 43 -11.98 3.60 9.36
C GLU A 43 -11.19 2.56 8.56
N MET A 44 -11.72 1.34 8.52
CA MET A 44 -11.11 0.24 7.78
C MET A 44 -11.94 -0.12 6.56
N ASN A 45 -11.26 -0.35 5.45
CA ASN A 45 -11.84 -0.94 4.25
C ASN A 45 -11.03 -2.15 3.83
N ILE A 46 -11.71 -3.12 3.21
CA ILE A 46 -11.10 -4.34 2.69
C ILE A 46 -11.19 -4.34 1.17
N PHE A 47 -10.10 -4.72 0.55
CA PHE A 47 -9.94 -4.83 -0.89
C PHE A 47 -9.45 -6.23 -1.26
N GLU A 48 -9.87 -6.72 -2.39
CA GLU A 48 -9.44 -8.00 -2.94
C GLU A 48 -8.69 -7.78 -4.25
N ASN A 49 -7.57 -8.46 -4.40
CA ASN A 49 -6.86 -8.53 -5.66
C ASN A 49 -7.49 -9.63 -6.53
N SER A 50 -8.01 -9.26 -7.69
CA SER A 50 -8.72 -10.17 -8.60
C SER A 50 -7.84 -11.24 -9.24
N ILE A 51 -6.50 -11.12 -9.15
CA ILE A 51 -5.56 -12.09 -9.74
C ILE A 51 -5.31 -13.26 -8.79
N ASP A 52 -5.02 -12.96 -7.52
CA ASP A 52 -4.59 -13.97 -6.54
C ASP A 52 -5.61 -14.18 -5.40
N GLY A 53 -6.69 -13.40 -5.39
CA GLY A 53 -7.73 -13.47 -4.35
C GLY A 53 -7.28 -12.97 -2.98
N LEU A 54 -6.06 -12.41 -2.86
CA LEU A 54 -5.56 -11.91 -1.59
C LEU A 54 -6.31 -10.65 -1.17
N GLN A 55 -6.65 -10.60 0.11
CA GLN A 55 -7.29 -9.45 0.70
C GLN A 55 -6.27 -8.51 1.33
N HIS A 56 -6.44 -7.23 1.05
CA HIS A 56 -5.66 -6.12 1.58
C HIS A 56 -6.57 -5.22 2.39
N ALA A 57 -6.01 -4.49 3.35
CA ALA A 57 -6.80 -3.58 4.17
C ALA A 57 -6.25 -2.16 4.10
N THR A 58 -7.14 -1.18 4.30
CA THR A 58 -6.74 0.20 4.59
C THR A 58 -7.23 0.60 5.97
N LEU A 59 -6.41 1.39 6.65
CA LEU A 59 -6.80 2.11 7.86
C LEU A 59 -6.63 3.60 7.59
N HIS A 60 -7.68 4.39 7.68
CA HIS A 60 -7.56 5.83 7.53
C HIS A 60 -8.17 6.57 8.71
N LEU A 61 -7.59 7.72 9.01
CA LEU A 61 -8.01 8.64 10.06
C LEU A 61 -8.35 9.98 9.43
N GLY A 62 -9.41 10.60 9.92
CA GLY A 62 -9.82 11.95 9.50
C GLY A 62 -10.29 12.04 8.06
N ASP A 63 -10.43 13.27 7.57
CA ASP A 63 -10.83 13.53 6.18
C ASP A 63 -9.61 13.45 5.26
N ILE A 64 -9.56 12.40 4.45
CA ILE A 64 -8.47 12.16 3.49
C ILE A 64 -8.80 12.69 2.08
N ASN A 65 -10.05 13.08 1.80
CA ASN A 65 -10.48 13.47 0.46
C ASN A 65 -10.30 14.96 0.16
N ASN A 66 -10.30 15.81 1.21
CA ASN A 66 -10.21 17.25 1.05
C ASN A 66 -8.82 17.81 1.37
N GLN A 67 -7.78 16.97 1.27
CA GLN A 67 -6.40 17.37 1.53
C GLN A 67 -5.64 17.61 0.24
N LYS A 68 -4.69 18.57 0.29
CA LYS A 68 -3.78 18.82 -0.84
C LYS A 68 -2.84 17.64 -1.07
N SER A 69 -2.40 17.01 0.00
CA SER A 69 -1.54 15.82 -0.03
C SER A 69 -1.86 14.95 1.18
N VAL A 70 -2.01 13.64 0.99
CA VAL A 70 -2.42 12.69 2.03
C VAL A 70 -1.21 11.96 2.60
N LEU A 71 -1.03 12.01 3.93
CA LEU A 71 -0.02 11.19 4.60
C LEU A 71 -0.33 9.71 4.37
N THR A 72 0.57 9.03 3.67
CA THR A 72 0.34 7.68 3.18
C THR A 72 1.46 6.73 3.59
N ARG A 73 1.11 5.58 4.16
CA ARG A 73 2.01 4.45 4.39
C ARG A 73 1.52 3.24 3.63
N VAL A 74 2.35 2.67 2.77
CA VAL A 74 2.16 1.30 2.25
C VAL A 74 3.01 0.36 3.10
N HIS A 75 2.36 -0.60 3.74
CA HIS A 75 3.00 -1.54 4.67
C HIS A 75 2.75 -2.99 4.23
N PRO A 76 3.78 -3.71 3.80
CA PRO A 76 3.69 -5.16 3.66
C PRO A 76 3.58 -5.81 5.04
N VAL A 77 2.47 -6.50 5.29
CA VAL A 77 2.20 -7.14 6.58
C VAL A 77 3.30 -8.14 6.94
N GLN A 78 3.86 -8.00 8.14
CA GLN A 78 4.97 -8.81 8.64
C GLN A 78 4.50 -10.01 9.49
N GLY A 79 3.26 -10.45 9.31
CA GLY A 79 2.71 -11.58 10.03
C GLY A 79 2.72 -11.39 11.54
N PHE A 80 3.35 -12.32 12.27
CA PHE A 80 3.38 -12.29 13.74
C PHE A 80 4.10 -11.07 14.32
N ASP A 81 5.12 -10.55 13.65
CA ASP A 81 5.84 -9.36 14.13
C ASP A 81 4.93 -8.16 14.32
N ASP A 82 4.01 -7.93 13.37
CA ASP A 82 3.04 -6.85 13.49
C ASP A 82 2.01 -7.12 14.61
N VAL A 83 1.58 -8.38 14.77
CA VAL A 83 0.59 -8.78 15.79
C VAL A 83 1.14 -8.61 17.20
N ILE A 84 2.39 -9.00 17.43
CA ILE A 84 3.04 -8.90 18.76
C ILE A 84 3.80 -7.60 18.98
N MET A 85 3.75 -6.67 18.00
CA MET A 85 4.48 -5.40 18.04
C MET A 85 6.00 -5.60 18.26
N ASN A 86 6.60 -6.50 17.50
CA ASN A 86 8.04 -6.75 17.58
C ASN A 86 8.84 -5.59 16.98
N PHE A 87 9.21 -4.61 17.80
CA PHE A 87 9.97 -3.43 17.36
C PHE A 87 11.44 -3.70 17.05
N ASN A 88 11.93 -4.93 17.22
CA ASN A 88 13.19 -5.35 16.63
C ASN A 88 13.08 -5.52 15.11
N ASN A 89 11.86 -5.78 14.59
CA ASN A 89 11.60 -5.71 13.17
C ASN A 89 11.44 -4.23 12.75
N PRO A 90 12.34 -3.71 11.90
CA PRO A 90 12.30 -2.29 11.51
C PRO A 90 11.02 -1.92 10.75
N LYS A 91 10.43 -2.86 9.99
CA LYS A 91 9.18 -2.60 9.25
C LYS A 91 7.98 -2.45 10.19
N THR A 92 7.87 -3.30 11.22
CA THR A 92 6.86 -3.16 12.27
C THR A 92 7.03 -1.85 13.02
N LYS A 93 8.27 -1.48 13.39
CA LYS A 93 8.57 -0.19 14.01
C LYS A 93 8.15 0.98 13.12
N ASP A 94 8.41 0.90 11.80
CA ASP A 94 8.03 1.93 10.85
C ASP A 94 6.51 2.06 10.70
N LEU A 95 5.77 0.94 10.77
CA LEU A 95 4.31 0.97 10.78
C LEU A 95 3.80 1.78 11.98
N HIS A 96 4.27 1.45 13.18
CA HIS A 96 3.87 2.16 14.40
C HIS A 96 4.24 3.64 14.38
N THR A 97 5.44 3.97 13.92
CA THR A 97 5.87 5.37 13.74
C THR A 97 4.96 6.11 12.76
N SER A 98 4.52 5.45 11.69
CA SER A 98 3.60 6.04 10.72
C SER A 98 2.21 6.27 11.31
N ILE A 99 1.70 5.34 12.12
CA ILE A 99 0.44 5.51 12.86
C ILE A 99 0.52 6.75 13.76
N GLU A 100 1.59 6.91 14.54
CA GLU A 100 1.75 8.07 15.43
C GLU A 100 1.84 9.40 14.65
N LYS A 101 2.52 9.41 13.50
CA LYS A 101 2.59 10.60 12.64
C LYS A 101 1.20 10.97 12.07
N ILE A 102 0.42 10.00 11.62
CA ILE A 102 -0.94 10.21 11.12
C ILE A 102 -1.85 10.74 12.22
N LYS A 103 -1.74 10.18 13.45
CA LYS A 103 -2.48 10.67 14.62
C LYS A 103 -2.13 12.12 14.95
N ALA A 104 -0.85 12.45 15.01
CA ALA A 104 -0.39 13.80 15.31
C ALA A 104 -0.84 14.82 14.26
N HIS A 105 -0.92 14.39 12.99
CA HIS A 105 -1.43 15.20 11.89
C HIS A 105 -2.96 15.30 11.89
N GLY A 106 -3.66 14.32 12.44
CA GLY A 106 -5.12 14.22 12.49
C GLY A 106 -5.76 13.57 11.26
N SER A 107 -4.99 13.21 10.25
CA SER A 107 -5.49 12.56 9.03
C SER A 107 -4.39 11.84 8.27
N GLY A 108 -4.76 10.78 7.55
CA GLY A 108 -3.87 9.99 6.70
C GLY A 108 -4.37 8.57 6.49
N ILE A 109 -3.66 7.81 5.67
CA ILE A 109 -4.04 6.45 5.29
C ILE A 109 -2.85 5.50 5.41
N ILE A 110 -3.14 4.31 5.91
CA ILE A 110 -2.22 3.17 5.93
C ILE A 110 -2.83 2.09 5.04
N ILE A 111 -2.04 1.58 4.13
CA ILE A 111 -2.41 0.47 3.25
C ILE A 111 -1.64 -0.77 3.71
N LEU A 112 -2.35 -1.76 4.21
CA LEU A 112 -1.82 -3.03 4.67
C LEU A 112 -1.87 -4.02 3.51
N ILE A 113 -0.73 -4.31 2.92
CA ILE A 113 -0.62 -5.29 1.83
C ILE A 113 -0.35 -6.67 2.44
N ASN A 114 -1.35 -7.54 2.33
CA ASN A 114 -1.19 -8.93 2.74
C ASN A 114 -0.38 -9.70 1.69
N ASN A 115 0.70 -10.33 2.13
CA ASN A 115 1.46 -11.25 1.31
C ASN A 115 1.95 -12.42 2.19
N PRO A 116 1.38 -13.61 2.04
CA PRO A 116 1.74 -14.77 2.84
C PRO A 116 3.21 -15.23 2.66
N ILE A 117 3.84 -14.89 1.54
CA ILE A 117 5.23 -15.31 1.24
C ILE A 117 6.25 -14.45 2.01
N LEU A 118 5.91 -13.22 2.36
CA LEU A 118 6.86 -12.29 3.00
C LEU A 118 7.18 -12.60 4.47
N SER A 119 6.31 -13.34 5.15
CA SER A 119 6.58 -13.75 6.54
C SER A 119 7.83 -14.61 6.68
N GLU A 120 8.34 -15.18 5.58
CA GLU A 120 9.46 -16.13 5.63
C GLU A 120 10.82 -15.55 5.17
N LEU A 121 10.87 -14.49 4.36
CA LEU A 121 12.09 -14.13 3.61
C LEU A 121 12.68 -12.73 3.89
N GLY A 122 12.07 -11.90 4.71
CA GLY A 122 12.64 -10.64 5.24
C GLY A 122 13.03 -9.53 4.24
N HIS A 123 13.30 -9.83 2.97
CA HIS A 123 13.71 -8.87 1.94
C HIS A 123 12.83 -8.97 0.69
N LEU A 124 12.19 -7.84 0.34
CA LEU A 124 11.46 -7.71 -0.91
C LEU A 124 12.43 -7.59 -2.09
N SER A 125 12.24 -8.39 -3.12
CA SER A 125 12.84 -8.16 -4.44
C SER A 125 12.33 -6.84 -5.03
N ASN A 126 13.03 -6.29 -6.03
CA ASN A 126 12.55 -5.08 -6.70
C ASN A 126 11.20 -5.30 -7.37
N ASP A 127 10.96 -6.49 -7.93
CA ASP A 127 9.69 -6.85 -8.58
C ASP A 127 8.52 -6.87 -7.59
N GLU A 128 8.75 -7.36 -6.39
CA GLU A 128 7.75 -7.34 -5.32
C GLU A 128 7.45 -5.91 -4.87
N LYS A 129 8.45 -5.04 -4.78
CA LYS A 129 8.23 -3.61 -4.48
C LYS A 129 7.36 -2.96 -5.55
N VAL A 130 7.63 -3.20 -6.85
CA VAL A 130 6.79 -2.71 -7.96
C VAL A 130 5.35 -3.17 -7.78
N LYS A 131 5.14 -4.45 -7.49
CA LYS A 131 3.80 -5.01 -7.25
C LYS A 131 3.09 -4.30 -6.08
N TYR A 132 3.77 -4.09 -4.95
CA TYR A 132 3.13 -3.47 -3.78
C TYR A 132 2.80 -2.00 -3.99
N TYR A 133 3.71 -1.25 -4.59
CA TYR A 133 3.43 0.15 -4.93
C TYR A 133 2.29 0.28 -5.93
N GLY A 134 2.24 -0.60 -6.93
CA GLY A 134 1.14 -0.62 -7.89
C GLY A 134 -0.21 -0.97 -7.27
N LEU A 135 -0.27 -1.98 -6.38
CA LEU A 135 -1.49 -2.32 -5.64
C LEU A 135 -1.90 -1.17 -4.71
N GLY A 136 -0.93 -0.58 -4.00
CA GLY A 136 -1.15 0.58 -3.15
C GLY A 136 -1.73 1.77 -3.93
N ALA A 137 -1.18 2.05 -5.10
CA ALA A 137 -1.66 3.12 -5.98
C ALA A 137 -3.11 2.87 -6.44
N GLN A 138 -3.45 1.66 -6.85
CA GLN A 138 -4.83 1.31 -7.22
C GLN A 138 -5.81 1.45 -6.06
N ILE A 139 -5.38 1.09 -4.84
CA ILE A 139 -6.19 1.31 -3.64
C ILE A 139 -6.40 2.80 -3.39
N LEU A 140 -5.37 3.64 -3.50
CA LEU A 140 -5.49 5.10 -3.35
C LEU A 140 -6.45 5.71 -4.36
N LYS A 141 -6.43 5.24 -5.62
CA LYS A 141 -7.37 5.68 -6.65
C LYS A 141 -8.84 5.37 -6.31
N ASN A 142 -9.12 4.29 -5.58
CA ASN A 142 -10.47 4.02 -5.06
C ASN A 142 -10.97 5.08 -4.07
N PHE A 143 -10.06 5.83 -3.44
CA PHE A 143 -10.37 6.98 -2.59
C PHE A 143 -10.25 8.31 -3.33
N SER A 144 -9.99 8.32 -4.64
CA SER A 144 -9.73 9.52 -5.45
C SER A 144 -8.56 10.36 -4.92
N ILE A 145 -7.53 9.68 -4.38
CA ILE A 145 -6.31 10.31 -3.87
C ILE A 145 -5.27 10.27 -4.99
N ASP A 146 -4.80 11.45 -5.38
CA ASP A 146 -3.79 11.64 -6.43
C ASP A 146 -2.47 12.21 -5.90
N ASP A 147 -2.52 12.98 -4.80
CA ASP A 147 -1.36 13.59 -4.16
C ASP A 147 -1.09 12.94 -2.80
N ILE A 148 0.12 12.46 -2.59
CA ILE A 148 0.50 11.76 -1.35
C ILE A 148 1.83 12.27 -0.78
N THR A 149 1.94 12.21 0.54
CA THR A 149 3.21 12.31 1.26
C THR A 149 3.54 10.95 1.84
N VAL A 150 4.57 10.29 1.28
CA VAL A 150 4.93 8.93 1.66
C VAL A 150 5.64 8.89 3.02
N LEU A 151 5.12 8.11 3.94
CA LEU A 151 5.74 7.82 5.23
C LEU A 151 6.63 6.57 5.11
N SER A 152 7.91 6.78 4.79
CA SER A 152 8.89 5.71 4.67
C SER A 152 10.28 6.19 5.08
N ASN A 153 11.02 5.34 5.78
CA ASN A 153 12.44 5.61 6.09
C ASN A 153 13.37 5.15 4.96
N SER A 154 12.86 4.37 4.00
CA SER A 154 13.62 3.79 2.89
C SER A 154 12.96 4.04 1.53
N PHE A 155 12.26 5.17 1.40
CA PHE A 155 11.71 5.55 0.10
C PHE A 155 12.88 5.98 -0.78
N ASN A 156 13.29 5.09 -1.68
CA ASN A 156 14.21 5.43 -2.76
C ASN A 156 13.42 6.14 -3.86
N ASN A 157 13.92 7.28 -4.32
CA ASN A 157 13.38 7.99 -5.48
C ASN A 157 13.47 7.18 -6.79
N ASP A 158 14.03 5.97 -6.74
CA ASP A 158 14.14 5.06 -7.89
C ASP A 158 12.80 4.52 -8.38
N PHE A 159 11.71 4.76 -7.63
CA PHE A 159 10.38 4.30 -7.97
C PHE A 159 9.48 5.47 -8.35
N ASP A 160 9.22 5.60 -9.64
CA ASP A 160 8.35 6.65 -10.18
C ASP A 160 6.88 6.27 -9.99
N LEU A 161 6.23 6.86 -8.99
CA LEU A 161 4.79 6.66 -8.72
C LEU A 161 3.91 7.42 -9.72
N SER A 162 4.48 8.35 -10.52
CA SER A 162 3.72 9.08 -11.54
C SER A 162 3.18 8.16 -12.62
N ILE A 163 3.83 7.02 -12.88
CA ILE A 163 3.32 5.98 -13.80
C ILE A 163 1.97 5.40 -13.37
N TYR A 164 1.63 5.50 -12.08
CA TYR A 164 0.34 5.11 -11.52
C TYR A 164 -0.60 6.31 -11.33
N GLY A 165 -0.20 7.51 -11.80
CA GLY A 165 -0.95 8.74 -11.67
C GLY A 165 -0.96 9.32 -10.26
N LEU A 166 0.10 9.09 -9.47
CA LEU A 166 0.28 9.66 -8.14
C LEU A 166 1.40 10.70 -8.16
N SER A 167 1.17 11.84 -7.49
CA SER A 167 2.18 12.84 -7.15
C SER A 167 2.70 12.59 -5.74
N VAL A 168 4.02 12.81 -5.50
CA VAL A 168 4.69 12.57 -4.21
C VAL A 168 5.45 13.81 -3.78
#